data_618c8bbcdb5c7bbf3b2dc73b539e3e2d
#
_entry.id   618c8bbcdb5c7bbf3b2dc73b539e3e2d
#
_cell.length_a   1.000
_cell.length_b   1.000
_cell.length_c   1.000
_cell.angle_alpha   90.00
_cell.angle_beta   90.00
_cell.angle_gamma   90.00
#
_symmetry.space_group_name_H-M   'P 1'
#
loop_
_entity.id
_entity.type
_entity.pdbx_description
1 polymer ?
#
loop_
_entity_poly.entity_id
_entity_poly.type
_entity_poly.pdbx_seq_one_letter_code
_entity_poly.pdbx_strand_id
1 'polypeptide(L)'
;MIKILQIIGIIITVIGFVGFMTTTDVYSQVQKEVVEVLCLSCLKLDPTLPAEADFTFNTATDDPHPDFVLDNLSSGIVFLHYSKDACAGCDVMLPTIQELFSAEYGKQDMFQKQHLFNGSLIHYYYINIDHTIETYEETFPIYDKENIEGLPMFTIVTLFYDHGTVRPYYTSLYGTLGPENDTPEKRYSYLTNLLEYSIGLWEENTPGYQP
;
A
#
# COMPACT_ATOMS: atom_id res chain seq x y z
N MET A 1 -10.22 -53.98 46.34
CA MET A 1 -11.07 -53.24 45.40
C MET A 1 -10.64 -51.77 45.24
N ILE A 2 -10.42 -51.03 46.33
CA ILE A 2 -10.08 -49.58 46.29
C ILE A 2 -8.83 -49.27 45.45
N LYS A 3 -7.75 -50.07 45.56
CA LYS A 3 -6.50 -49.81 44.80
C LYS A 3 -6.66 -49.99 43.26
N ILE A 4 -7.53 -50.88 42.83
CA ILE A 4 -7.79 -51.09 41.37
C ILE A 4 -8.57 -49.93 40.79
N LEU A 5 -9.55 -49.38 41.52
CA LEU A 5 -10.32 -48.22 41.10
C LEU A 5 -9.43 -46.93 40.99
N GLN A 6 -8.46 -46.79 41.89
CA GLN A 6 -7.51 -45.68 41.82
C GLN A 6 -6.59 -45.76 40.61
N ILE A 7 -6.11 -46.97 40.28
CA ILE A 7 -5.25 -47.18 39.10
C ILE A 7 -6.02 -46.92 37.81
N ILE A 8 -7.26 -47.35 37.71
CA ILE A 8 -8.13 -47.11 36.54
C ILE A 8 -8.40 -45.62 36.39
N GLY A 9 -8.67 -44.89 37.47
CA GLY A 9 -8.87 -43.44 37.46
C GLY A 9 -7.65 -42.68 36.92
N ILE A 10 -6.44 -43.03 37.36
CA ILE A 10 -5.19 -42.43 36.90
C ILE A 10 -4.97 -42.69 35.39
N ILE A 11 -5.22 -43.91 34.92
CA ILE A 11 -5.06 -44.26 33.50
C ILE A 11 -6.02 -43.46 32.62
N ILE A 12 -7.27 -43.32 33.02
CA ILE A 12 -8.26 -42.52 32.25
C ILE A 12 -7.87 -41.04 32.22
N THR A 13 -7.35 -40.48 33.34
CA THR A 13 -6.90 -39.10 33.37
C THR A 13 -5.70 -38.86 32.47
N VAL A 14 -4.73 -39.77 32.46
CA VAL A 14 -3.54 -39.68 31.58
C VAL A 14 -3.92 -39.80 30.10
N ILE A 15 -4.77 -40.75 29.74
CA ILE A 15 -5.24 -40.89 28.36
C ILE A 15 -6.06 -39.68 27.91
N GLY A 16 -6.90 -39.15 28.77
CA GLY A 16 -7.65 -37.91 28.48
C GLY A 16 -6.75 -36.70 28.28
N PHE A 17 -5.71 -36.56 29.10
CA PHE A 17 -4.76 -35.44 28.99
C PHE A 17 -3.88 -35.53 27.75
N VAL A 18 -3.38 -36.74 27.41
CA VAL A 18 -2.61 -36.97 26.17
C VAL A 18 -3.50 -36.75 24.94
N GLY A 19 -4.75 -37.26 24.97
CA GLY A 19 -5.71 -37.03 23.89
C GLY A 19 -6.05 -35.54 23.70
N PHE A 20 -6.18 -34.76 24.79
CA PHE A 20 -6.41 -33.34 24.71
C PHE A 20 -5.21 -32.58 24.13
N MET A 21 -3.98 -32.94 24.52
CA MET A 21 -2.77 -32.30 23.96
C MET A 21 -2.60 -32.59 22.46
N THR A 22 -2.85 -33.84 22.04
CA THR A 22 -2.73 -34.18 20.61
C THR A 22 -3.82 -33.54 19.75
N THR A 23 -5.04 -33.36 20.27
CA THR A 23 -6.12 -32.70 19.52
C THR A 23 -5.90 -31.19 19.42
N THR A 24 -5.30 -30.55 20.44
CA THR A 24 -4.97 -29.11 20.37
C THR A 24 -3.82 -28.83 19.41
N ASP A 25 -2.82 -29.71 19.34
CA ASP A 25 -1.72 -29.58 18.38
C ASP A 25 -2.19 -29.78 16.95
N VAL A 26 -3.03 -30.79 16.69
CA VAL A 26 -3.64 -31.04 15.38
C VAL A 26 -4.55 -29.89 14.98
N TYR A 27 -5.35 -29.35 15.90
CA TYR A 27 -6.22 -28.21 15.62
C TYR A 27 -5.42 -26.94 15.31
N SER A 28 -4.32 -26.69 16.02
CA SER A 28 -3.44 -25.55 15.76
C SER A 28 -2.70 -25.68 14.42
N GLN A 29 -2.26 -26.89 14.06
CA GLN A 29 -1.66 -27.16 12.75
C GLN A 29 -2.67 -27.01 11.61
N VAL A 30 -3.88 -27.53 11.75
CA VAL A 30 -4.95 -27.40 10.75
C VAL A 30 -5.37 -25.94 10.60
N GLN A 31 -5.49 -25.17 11.69
CA GLN A 31 -5.75 -23.74 11.57
C GLN A 31 -4.62 -22.99 10.87
N LYS A 32 -3.37 -23.33 11.16
CA LYS A 32 -2.21 -22.71 10.52
C LYS A 32 -2.15 -23.02 9.02
N GLU A 33 -2.37 -24.30 8.64
CA GLU A 33 -2.44 -24.68 7.21
C GLU A 33 -3.67 -24.09 6.50
N VAL A 34 -4.83 -24.04 7.16
CA VAL A 34 -6.04 -23.44 6.57
C VAL A 34 -5.88 -21.93 6.43
N VAL A 35 -5.24 -21.24 7.38
CA VAL A 35 -4.93 -19.81 7.27
C VAL A 35 -3.88 -19.57 6.17
N GLU A 36 -2.84 -20.40 6.07
CA GLU A 36 -1.88 -20.32 4.96
C GLU A 36 -2.53 -20.62 3.60
N VAL A 37 -3.41 -21.60 3.50
CA VAL A 37 -4.10 -21.92 2.24
C VAL A 37 -5.15 -20.87 1.88
N LEU A 38 -5.85 -20.29 2.85
CA LEU A 38 -6.78 -19.19 2.61
C LEU A 38 -6.04 -17.90 2.26
N CYS A 39 -4.88 -17.62 2.90
CA CYS A 39 -4.02 -16.53 2.51
C CYS A 39 -3.35 -16.74 1.14
N LEU A 40 -2.97 -17.97 0.78
CA LEU A 40 -2.42 -18.30 -0.54
C LEU A 40 -3.47 -18.18 -1.68
N SER A 41 -4.74 -18.40 -1.40
CA SER A 41 -5.82 -18.16 -2.38
C SER A 41 -6.26 -16.71 -2.45
N CYS A 42 -5.96 -15.91 -1.40
CA CYS A 42 -6.17 -14.45 -1.37
C CYS A 42 -4.94 -13.66 -1.82
N LEU A 43 -3.78 -14.28 -1.77
CA LEU A 43 -2.51 -13.75 -2.25
C LEU A 43 -2.17 -14.47 -3.56
N LYS A 44 -2.60 -13.90 -4.66
CA LYS A 44 -1.76 -13.99 -5.84
C LYS A 44 -0.52 -13.15 -5.53
N LEU A 45 0.42 -13.73 -4.80
CA LEU A 45 1.75 -13.20 -4.71
C LEU A 45 2.32 -13.24 -6.13
N ASP A 46 2.47 -12.10 -6.74
CA ASP A 46 3.29 -12.03 -7.93
C ASP A 46 4.72 -12.41 -7.51
N PRO A 47 5.24 -13.55 -7.98
CA PRO A 47 6.57 -14.00 -7.60
C PRO A 47 7.70 -13.10 -8.11
N THR A 48 7.37 -12.06 -8.87
CA THR A 48 8.32 -11.11 -9.46
C THR A 48 8.58 -9.90 -8.56
N LEU A 49 7.79 -9.71 -7.48
CA LEU A 49 8.03 -8.63 -6.54
C LEU A 49 9.25 -8.91 -5.68
N PRO A 50 10.19 -7.97 -5.55
CA PRO A 50 11.30 -8.13 -4.63
C PRO A 50 10.72 -8.28 -3.21
N ALA A 51 11.17 -9.29 -2.50
CA ALA A 51 10.70 -9.69 -1.17
C ALA A 51 10.89 -8.62 -0.06
N GLU A 52 11.36 -7.44 -0.41
CA GLU A 52 11.76 -6.36 0.50
C GLU A 52 10.89 -5.09 0.38
N ALA A 53 9.88 -5.05 -0.50
CA ALA A 53 9.03 -3.88 -0.65
C ALA A 53 7.66 -4.12 0.02
N ASP A 54 7.61 -3.98 1.34
CA ASP A 54 6.35 -3.93 2.09
C ASP A 54 5.67 -2.57 1.88
N PHE A 55 5.03 -2.39 0.72
CA PHE A 55 4.16 -1.25 0.50
C PHE A 55 2.79 -1.53 1.10
N THR A 56 2.43 -0.77 2.11
CA THR A 56 1.10 -0.87 2.74
C THR A 56 0.13 0.05 2.03
N PHE A 57 -0.93 -0.52 1.45
CA PHE A 57 -2.01 0.24 0.83
C PHE A 57 -3.22 0.28 1.77
N ASN A 58 -3.82 1.47 1.88
CA ASN A 58 -4.95 1.75 2.75
C ASN A 58 -6.19 2.20 1.93
N THR A 59 -7.37 2.03 2.50
CA THR A 59 -8.59 2.63 1.98
C THR A 59 -8.81 4.02 2.56
N ALA A 60 -9.40 4.93 1.79
CA ALA A 60 -9.93 6.19 2.29
C ALA A 60 -11.31 5.96 2.94
N THR A 61 -11.35 5.28 4.10
CA THR A 61 -12.59 4.76 4.70
C THR A 61 -13.56 5.84 5.18
N ASP A 62 -13.04 6.97 5.64
CA ASP A 62 -13.85 8.02 6.28
C ASP A 62 -14.05 9.24 5.38
N ASP A 63 -13.14 9.46 4.44
CA ASP A 63 -13.20 10.55 3.47
C ASP A 63 -13.16 9.96 2.06
N PRO A 64 -14.09 10.32 1.18
CA PRO A 64 -14.08 9.81 -0.19
C PRO A 64 -12.85 10.30 -0.94
N HIS A 65 -12.33 9.47 -1.84
CA HIS A 65 -11.33 9.94 -2.80
C HIS A 65 -11.91 11.10 -3.64
N PRO A 66 -11.11 12.11 -3.96
CA PRO A 66 -11.56 13.21 -4.83
C PRO A 66 -12.01 12.72 -6.21
N ASP A 67 -13.02 13.36 -6.79
CA ASP A 67 -13.58 12.95 -8.08
C ASP A 67 -12.51 12.86 -9.17
N PHE A 68 -11.57 13.83 -9.24
CA PHE A 68 -10.51 13.79 -10.24
C PHE A 68 -9.57 12.58 -10.10
N VAL A 69 -9.42 12.05 -8.88
CA VAL A 69 -8.65 10.81 -8.64
C VAL A 69 -9.44 9.62 -9.17
N LEU A 70 -10.73 9.51 -8.81
CA LEU A 70 -11.60 8.42 -9.25
C LEU A 70 -11.74 8.38 -10.78
N ASP A 71 -11.93 9.53 -11.42
CA ASP A 71 -12.04 9.66 -12.87
C ASP A 71 -10.79 9.13 -13.58
N ASN A 72 -9.61 9.47 -13.06
CA ASN A 72 -8.34 9.05 -13.63
C ASN A 72 -8.02 7.57 -13.41
N LEU A 73 -8.48 6.96 -12.32
CA LEU A 73 -8.29 5.54 -12.03
C LEU A 73 -8.94 4.62 -13.08
N SER A 74 -9.89 5.11 -13.85
CA SER A 74 -10.47 4.37 -14.97
C SER A 74 -9.47 4.09 -16.10
N SER A 75 -8.38 4.84 -16.20
CA SER A 75 -7.41 4.79 -17.29
C SER A 75 -5.95 4.57 -16.85
N GLY A 76 -5.65 4.64 -15.57
CA GLY A 76 -4.31 4.46 -15.02
C GLY A 76 -4.24 4.75 -13.54
N ILE A 77 -3.07 4.58 -12.94
CA ILE A 77 -2.83 4.95 -11.55
C ILE A 77 -2.69 6.47 -11.40
N VAL A 78 -2.93 6.98 -10.19
CA VAL A 78 -2.77 8.40 -9.86
C VAL A 78 -1.59 8.58 -8.91
N PHE A 79 -0.66 9.48 -9.26
CA PHE A 79 0.47 9.85 -8.42
C PHE A 79 0.34 11.33 -8.02
N LEU A 80 0.17 11.58 -6.72
CA LEU A 80 0.08 12.91 -6.13
C LEU A 80 1.39 13.25 -5.42
N HIS A 81 1.98 14.39 -5.74
CA HIS A 81 3.20 14.91 -5.13
C HIS A 81 2.87 16.22 -4.42
N TYR A 82 2.77 16.18 -3.10
CA TYR A 82 2.54 17.37 -2.29
C TYR A 82 3.85 18.02 -1.87
N SER A 83 3.93 19.31 -2.03
CA SER A 83 5.11 20.13 -1.76
C SER A 83 4.71 21.47 -1.15
N LYS A 84 5.68 22.26 -0.72
CA LYS A 84 5.54 23.66 -0.33
C LYS A 84 6.84 24.45 -0.60
N ASP A 85 6.79 25.78 -0.53
CA ASP A 85 7.92 26.65 -0.86
C ASP A 85 9.13 26.41 0.05
N ALA A 86 8.96 26.54 1.35
CA ALA A 86 10.03 26.39 2.33
C ALA A 86 10.19 24.94 2.81
N CYS A 87 10.53 24.04 1.88
CA CYS A 87 10.63 22.61 2.14
C CYS A 87 11.96 22.05 1.62
N ALA A 88 12.92 21.87 2.53
CA ALA A 88 14.24 21.32 2.19
C ALA A 88 14.16 19.88 1.63
N GLY A 89 13.26 19.03 2.16
CA GLY A 89 13.04 17.68 1.64
C GLY A 89 12.47 17.70 0.22
N CYS A 90 11.59 18.68 -0.07
CA CYS A 90 11.04 18.86 -1.41
C CYS A 90 12.14 19.22 -2.43
N ASP A 91 13.09 20.08 -2.04
CA ASP A 91 14.24 20.45 -2.89
C ASP A 91 15.13 19.24 -3.21
N VAL A 92 15.30 18.35 -2.23
CA VAL A 92 16.08 17.14 -2.39
C VAL A 92 15.39 16.11 -3.30
N MET A 93 14.06 16.04 -3.25
CA MET A 93 13.28 15.06 -4.03
C MET A 93 12.92 15.52 -5.43
N LEU A 94 12.80 16.84 -5.64
CA LEU A 94 12.34 17.40 -6.89
C LEU A 94 13.10 16.90 -8.13
N PRO A 95 14.44 16.85 -8.18
CA PRO A 95 15.16 16.33 -9.34
C PRO A 95 14.82 14.86 -9.65
N THR A 96 14.70 14.02 -8.62
CA THR A 96 14.34 12.60 -8.79
C THR A 96 12.95 12.45 -9.39
N ILE A 97 11.98 13.24 -8.93
CA ILE A 97 10.60 13.21 -9.45
C ILE A 97 10.54 13.76 -10.87
N GLN A 98 11.26 14.84 -11.16
CA GLN A 98 11.33 15.41 -12.51
C GLN A 98 11.92 14.42 -13.50
N GLU A 99 12.97 13.68 -13.11
CA GLU A 99 13.55 12.61 -13.92
C GLU A 99 12.55 11.46 -14.13
N LEU A 100 11.91 10.98 -13.07
CA LEU A 100 10.96 9.87 -13.09
C LEU A 100 9.80 10.12 -14.05
N PHE A 101 9.26 11.33 -14.05
CA PHE A 101 8.14 11.72 -14.91
C PHE A 101 8.56 12.46 -16.19
N SER A 102 9.87 12.61 -16.44
CA SER A 102 10.38 13.40 -17.58
C SER A 102 9.69 14.78 -17.67
N ALA A 103 9.62 15.48 -16.54
CA ALA A 103 8.85 16.71 -16.38
C ALA A 103 9.73 17.83 -15.83
N GLU A 104 9.58 19.03 -16.39
CA GLU A 104 10.22 20.25 -15.88
C GLU A 104 9.11 21.21 -15.39
N TYR A 105 9.14 21.58 -14.13
CA TYR A 105 8.20 22.54 -13.51
C TYR A 105 8.86 23.24 -12.32
N GLY A 106 8.36 24.43 -11.99
CA GLY A 106 8.79 25.19 -10.83
C GLY A 106 8.07 24.77 -9.55
N LYS A 107 8.65 25.12 -8.39
CA LYS A 107 8.04 24.84 -7.07
C LYS A 107 6.72 25.58 -6.82
N GLN A 108 6.50 26.70 -7.49
CA GLN A 108 5.34 27.57 -7.27
C GLN A 108 4.12 27.19 -8.13
N ASP A 109 4.30 26.27 -9.04
CA ASP A 109 3.26 25.86 -9.96
C ASP A 109 2.53 24.62 -9.47
N MET A 110 1.22 24.58 -9.68
CA MET A 110 0.53 23.32 -9.77
C MET A 110 0.78 22.74 -11.16
N PHE A 111 1.19 21.48 -11.23
CA PHE A 111 1.53 20.85 -12.48
C PHE A 111 0.82 19.51 -12.59
N GLN A 112 0.29 19.20 -13.76
CA GLN A 112 -0.26 17.89 -14.03
C GLN A 112 0.28 17.35 -15.36
N LYS A 113 0.50 16.04 -15.42
CA LYS A 113 1.00 15.36 -16.61
C LYS A 113 0.50 13.92 -16.67
N GLN A 114 0.13 13.50 -17.86
CA GLN A 114 0.00 12.09 -18.16
C GLN A 114 1.36 11.56 -18.60
N HIS A 115 1.80 10.47 -17.96
CA HIS A 115 3.09 9.85 -18.21
C HIS A 115 2.89 8.36 -18.52
N LEU A 116 3.53 7.88 -19.58
CA LEU A 116 3.58 6.44 -19.87
C LEU A 116 4.80 5.83 -19.21
N PHE A 117 4.55 4.90 -18.29
CA PHE A 117 5.58 4.16 -17.60
C PHE A 117 5.40 2.66 -17.91
N ASN A 118 6.39 2.06 -18.56
CA ASN A 118 6.34 0.66 -19.02
C ASN A 118 5.07 0.28 -19.84
N GLY A 119 4.46 1.26 -20.50
CA GLY A 119 3.24 1.06 -21.31
C GLY A 119 1.93 1.37 -20.59
N SER A 120 1.96 1.56 -19.27
CA SER A 120 0.80 1.90 -18.45
C SER A 120 0.74 3.39 -18.16
N LEU A 121 -0.46 3.94 -18.05
CA LEU A 121 -0.66 5.37 -17.84
C LEU A 121 -0.58 5.74 -16.36
N ILE A 122 0.16 6.79 -16.07
CA ILE A 122 0.21 7.44 -14.76
C ILE A 122 -0.32 8.86 -14.89
N HIS A 123 -1.31 9.21 -14.08
CA HIS A 123 -1.79 10.58 -13.93
C HIS A 123 -1.00 11.25 -12.80
N TYR A 124 0.02 12.02 -13.17
CA TYR A 124 0.89 12.72 -12.23
C TYR A 124 0.37 14.11 -11.92
N TYR A 125 0.28 14.44 -10.62
CA TYR A 125 -0.09 15.75 -10.09
C TYR A 125 0.98 16.24 -9.13
N TYR A 126 1.60 17.37 -9.44
CA TYR A 126 2.38 18.16 -8.47
C TYR A 126 1.47 19.21 -7.86
N ILE A 127 1.42 19.26 -6.54
CA ILE A 127 0.52 20.11 -5.76
C ILE A 127 1.37 20.89 -4.74
N ASN A 128 1.58 22.18 -4.99
CA ASN A 128 2.21 23.04 -3.98
C ASN A 128 1.10 23.60 -3.07
N ILE A 129 1.07 23.14 -1.81
CA ILE A 129 0.00 23.51 -0.87
C ILE A 129 -0.01 25.00 -0.48
N ASP A 130 1.09 25.75 -0.73
CA ASP A 130 1.14 27.20 -0.50
C ASP A 130 0.49 27.99 -1.65
N HIS A 131 0.30 27.40 -2.83
CA HIS A 131 -0.15 28.08 -4.06
C HIS A 131 -1.33 27.43 -4.76
N THR A 132 -1.72 26.23 -4.32
CA THR A 132 -2.79 25.48 -4.98
C THR A 132 -4.16 26.05 -4.68
N ILE A 133 -5.15 25.66 -5.50
CA ILE A 133 -6.55 25.98 -5.23
C ILE A 133 -7.12 25.00 -4.19
N GLU A 134 -8.17 25.44 -3.48
CA GLU A 134 -8.84 24.70 -2.41
C GLU A 134 -9.14 23.21 -2.76
N THR A 135 -9.62 22.95 -3.98
CA THR A 135 -9.92 21.59 -4.45
C THR A 135 -8.76 20.61 -4.32
N TYR A 136 -7.51 21.04 -4.50
CA TYR A 136 -6.34 20.17 -4.37
C TYR A 136 -5.71 20.25 -2.98
N GLU A 137 -5.83 21.38 -2.28
CA GLU A 137 -5.37 21.51 -0.90
C GLU A 137 -6.13 20.56 0.03
N GLU A 138 -7.47 20.49 -0.12
CA GLU A 138 -8.33 19.59 0.64
C GLU A 138 -8.01 18.10 0.47
N THR A 139 -7.25 17.73 -0.56
CA THR A 139 -6.85 16.33 -0.76
C THR A 139 -5.71 15.89 0.15
N PHE A 140 -4.89 16.81 0.65
CA PHE A 140 -3.75 16.50 1.50
C PHE A 140 -4.19 15.75 2.78
N PRO A 141 -5.17 16.22 3.56
CA PRO A 141 -5.64 15.51 4.76
C PRO A 141 -6.25 14.14 4.47
N ILE A 142 -6.84 13.94 3.29
CA ILE A 142 -7.43 12.66 2.89
C ILE A 142 -6.37 11.56 2.86
N TYR A 143 -5.15 11.90 2.43
CA TYR A 143 -4.04 10.97 2.24
C TYR A 143 -3.00 11.01 3.35
N ASP A 144 -3.06 11.99 4.26
CA ASP A 144 -2.23 12.08 5.47
C ASP A 144 -2.98 11.54 6.70
N LYS A 145 -3.41 10.27 6.64
CA LYS A 145 -4.24 9.62 7.68
C LYS A 145 -3.58 9.56 9.05
N GLU A 146 -2.27 9.51 9.10
CA GLU A 146 -1.51 9.49 10.36
C GLU A 146 -1.26 10.89 10.91
N ASN A 147 -1.72 11.93 10.20
CA ASN A 147 -1.53 13.34 10.55
C ASN A 147 -0.05 13.68 10.80
N ILE A 148 0.81 13.15 9.92
CA ILE A 148 2.26 13.33 9.98
C ILE A 148 2.64 14.75 9.58
N GLU A 149 1.84 15.38 8.71
CA GLU A 149 2.08 16.70 8.09
C GLU A 149 3.47 16.79 7.42
N GLY A 150 4.01 15.63 7.04
CA GLY A 150 5.35 15.50 6.46
C GLY A 150 5.39 15.86 4.99
N LEU A 151 6.33 16.73 4.58
CA LEU A 151 6.55 17.09 3.19
C LEU A 151 8.02 16.88 2.76
N PRO A 152 8.26 16.52 1.48
CA PRO A 152 7.23 16.19 0.48
C PRO A 152 6.43 14.96 0.89
N MET A 153 5.17 14.90 0.47
CA MET A 153 4.38 13.67 0.55
C MET A 153 4.11 13.17 -0.86
N PHE A 154 4.28 11.87 -1.05
CA PHE A 154 3.98 11.18 -2.30
C PHE A 154 2.89 10.18 -2.05
N THR A 155 1.77 10.32 -2.75
CA THR A 155 0.65 9.41 -2.64
C THR A 155 0.42 8.72 -3.97
N ILE A 156 0.35 7.39 -3.97
CA ILE A 156 -0.07 6.62 -5.13
C ILE A 156 -1.42 6.02 -4.84
N VAL A 157 -2.36 6.24 -5.76
CA VAL A 157 -3.69 5.63 -5.72
C VAL A 157 -3.79 4.62 -6.85
N THR A 158 -4.19 3.41 -6.50
CA THR A 158 -4.36 2.26 -7.41
C THR A 158 -5.65 1.51 -7.10
N LEU A 159 -5.90 0.42 -7.80
CA LEU A 159 -7.05 -0.44 -7.59
C LEU A 159 -6.64 -1.70 -6.84
N PHE A 160 -7.46 -2.13 -5.90
CA PHE A 160 -7.24 -3.33 -5.11
C PHE A 160 -8.55 -4.13 -4.97
N TYR A 161 -8.45 -5.45 -5.00
CA TYR A 161 -9.59 -6.33 -4.74
C TYR A 161 -9.73 -6.59 -3.25
N ASP A 162 -10.82 -6.10 -2.68
CA ASP A 162 -11.14 -6.23 -1.26
C ASP A 162 -12.53 -6.80 -1.06
N HIS A 163 -12.61 -7.94 -0.35
CA HIS A 163 -13.86 -8.59 0.06
C HIS A 163 -14.93 -8.70 -1.05
N GLY A 164 -14.52 -9.05 -2.27
CA GLY A 164 -15.45 -9.26 -3.38
C GLY A 164 -15.69 -8.03 -4.25
N THR A 165 -15.05 -6.91 -3.97
CA THR A 165 -15.22 -5.64 -4.69
C THR A 165 -13.86 -5.04 -5.02
N VAL A 166 -13.73 -4.45 -6.21
CA VAL A 166 -12.56 -3.64 -6.56
C VAL A 166 -12.78 -2.22 -6.07
N ARG A 167 -11.81 -1.69 -5.35
CA ARG A 167 -11.87 -0.35 -4.76
C ARG A 167 -10.56 0.40 -4.92
N PRO A 168 -10.58 1.74 -4.90
CA PRO A 168 -9.37 2.54 -4.78
C PRO A 168 -8.65 2.29 -3.45
N TYR A 169 -7.34 2.09 -3.54
CA TYR A 169 -6.42 1.99 -2.42
C TYR A 169 -5.26 2.93 -2.64
N TYR A 170 -4.67 3.45 -1.57
CA TYR A 170 -3.54 4.36 -1.67
C TYR A 170 -2.43 4.01 -0.67
N THR A 171 -1.23 4.46 -0.99
CA THR A 171 -0.10 4.51 -0.06
C THR A 171 0.51 5.91 -0.07
N SER A 172 0.89 6.42 1.10
CA SER A 172 1.55 7.72 1.24
C SER A 172 2.95 7.55 1.83
N LEU A 173 3.91 8.23 1.23
CA LEU A 173 5.31 8.26 1.61
C LEU A 173 5.72 9.69 1.95
N TYR A 174 6.62 9.87 2.90
CA TYR A 174 6.98 11.18 3.41
C TYR A 174 8.47 11.48 3.32
N GLY A 175 8.80 12.75 3.18
CA GLY A 175 10.17 13.25 3.22
C GLY A 175 11.04 12.70 2.09
N THR A 176 12.27 12.30 2.41
CA THR A 176 13.25 11.81 1.45
C THR A 176 13.29 10.28 1.33
N LEU A 177 12.20 9.61 1.69
CA LEU A 177 11.97 8.16 1.58
C LEU A 177 12.83 7.30 2.52
N GLY A 178 13.21 7.86 3.68
CA GLY A 178 13.99 7.16 4.69
C GLY A 178 15.51 7.21 4.48
N PRO A 179 16.28 6.88 5.51
CA PRO A 179 17.75 6.97 5.49
C PRO A 179 18.40 5.95 4.57
N GLU A 180 17.73 4.86 4.24
CA GLU A 180 18.20 3.83 3.29
C GLU A 180 18.21 4.35 1.84
N ASN A 181 17.38 5.37 1.54
CA ASN A 181 17.24 5.99 0.23
C ASN A 181 18.02 7.33 0.18
N ASP A 182 19.27 7.32 0.63
CA ASP A 182 20.10 8.52 0.84
C ASP A 182 20.67 9.12 -0.46
N THR A 183 20.64 8.40 -1.58
CA THR A 183 21.08 8.90 -2.90
C THR A 183 19.94 9.06 -3.90
N PRO A 184 20.11 9.94 -4.93
CA PRO A 184 19.09 10.09 -5.98
C PRO A 184 18.76 8.77 -6.69
N GLU A 185 19.76 7.93 -6.97
CA GLU A 185 19.57 6.66 -7.66
C GLU A 185 18.75 5.67 -6.82
N LYS A 186 18.97 5.62 -5.51
CA LYS A 186 18.20 4.78 -4.60
C LYS A 186 16.75 5.26 -4.50
N ARG A 187 16.53 6.58 -4.40
CA ARG A 187 15.20 7.19 -4.41
C ARG A 187 14.44 6.89 -5.70
N TYR A 188 15.12 7.04 -6.83
CA TYR A 188 14.57 6.72 -8.13
C TYR A 188 14.19 5.24 -8.22
N SER A 189 15.08 4.34 -7.83
CA SER A 189 14.81 2.89 -7.82
C SER A 189 13.64 2.53 -6.90
N TYR A 190 13.58 3.11 -5.71
CA TYR A 190 12.49 2.88 -4.75
C TYR A 190 11.13 3.30 -5.32
N LEU A 191 11.05 4.51 -5.89
CA LEU A 191 9.82 5.02 -6.51
C LEU A 191 9.44 4.23 -7.76
N THR A 192 10.41 3.80 -8.55
CA THR A 192 10.18 2.92 -9.71
C THR A 192 9.56 1.60 -9.29
N ASN A 193 10.10 0.94 -8.27
CA ASN A 193 9.56 -0.31 -7.74
C ASN A 193 8.13 -0.13 -7.22
N LEU A 194 7.86 0.98 -6.53
CA LEU A 194 6.52 1.30 -6.05
C LEU A 194 5.53 1.54 -7.19
N LEU A 195 5.96 2.23 -8.26
CA LEU A 195 5.13 2.44 -9.44
C LEU A 195 4.82 1.13 -10.16
N GLU A 196 5.83 0.28 -10.37
CA GLU A 196 5.66 -1.05 -11.00
C GLU A 196 4.67 -1.90 -10.21
N TYR A 197 4.81 -1.93 -8.88
CA TYR A 197 3.89 -2.64 -8.02
C TYR A 197 2.46 -2.10 -8.11
N SER A 198 2.31 -0.78 -8.05
CA SER A 198 1.00 -0.12 -8.10
C SER A 198 0.30 -0.30 -9.45
N ILE A 199 1.08 -0.28 -10.55
CA ILE A 199 0.58 -0.56 -11.89
C ILE A 199 0.12 -2.02 -12.01
N GLY A 200 0.90 -2.97 -11.49
CA GLY A 200 0.52 -4.39 -11.48
C GLY A 200 -0.82 -4.62 -10.76
N LEU A 201 -1.01 -3.98 -9.61
CA LEU A 201 -2.29 -4.00 -8.88
C LEU A 201 -3.43 -3.40 -9.71
N TRP A 202 -3.18 -2.27 -10.37
CA TRP A 202 -4.17 -1.60 -11.22
C TRP A 202 -4.57 -2.48 -12.41
N GLU A 203 -3.61 -3.02 -13.13
CA GLU A 203 -3.85 -3.88 -14.31
C GLU A 203 -4.64 -5.15 -13.96
N GLU A 204 -4.31 -5.77 -12.82
CA GLU A 204 -5.01 -6.96 -12.34
C GLU A 204 -6.48 -6.66 -11.98
N ASN A 205 -6.75 -5.48 -11.41
CA ASN A 205 -8.06 -5.16 -10.81
C ASN A 205 -8.96 -4.29 -11.73
N THR A 206 -8.41 -3.60 -12.73
CA THR A 206 -9.19 -2.75 -13.65
C THR A 206 -10.43 -3.43 -14.26
N PRO A 207 -10.41 -4.71 -14.69
CA PRO A 207 -11.59 -5.35 -15.25
C PRO A 207 -12.80 -5.44 -14.29
N GLY A 208 -12.55 -5.36 -12.98
CA GLY A 208 -13.58 -5.40 -11.94
C GLY A 208 -13.98 -4.03 -11.40
N TYR A 209 -13.33 -2.96 -11.84
CA TYR A 209 -13.60 -1.61 -11.35
C TYR A 209 -14.82 -1.00 -12.01
N GLN A 210 -15.72 -0.49 -11.20
CA GLN A 210 -16.88 0.30 -11.61
C GLN A 210 -16.80 1.61 -10.80
N PRO A 211 -16.46 2.74 -11.47
CA PRO A 211 -16.35 4.05 -10.83
C PRO A 211 -17.68 4.59 -10.31
#